data_6191ccd3bff60c6d0aecbbd4c956730c
#
_entry.id   6191ccd3bff60c6d0aecbbd4c956730c
#
_cell.length_a   1.000
_cell.length_b   1.000
_cell.length_c   1.000
_cell.angle_alpha   90.00
_cell.angle_beta   90.00
_cell.angle_gamma   90.00
#
_symmetry.space_group_name_H-M   'P 1'
#
loop_
_entity.id
_entity.type
_entity.pdbx_description
1 polymer ?
#
loop_
_entity_poly.entity_id
_entity_poly.type
_entity_poly.pdbx_seq_one_letter_code
_entity_poly.pdbx_strand_id
1 'polypeptide(L)'
;GDAFGARVYKISRDAQGARLTWLRVTGGELRARAAVKVPTESGETEEKIHQIRLYSGEKYELTDAVKAGTVCAVTGLTAAHSGDALGAEKGKSAALLEPVFTYRVHAEKADPHTVLEKLRLLEEEDPLLHVVYDEAAREIRVQLMGEVQLEILERLCRSRFGLEITFGEGGILYRETIAAPVEGVGHYEPLRHYAEVHLLLEPLERGSGLVFASKCSTDALDLNWQRLILTHLAEKEHRGVLTGSPITDMKITLAAGRAHLKHTEGGDFRQATYRAVRQGLMRAESILLEPWYDLRQELPNECVGRAMADIQRMGGRFDPPETENGV
;
A
#
# COMPACT_ATOMS: atom_id res chain seq x y z
N GLY A 1 28.69 -5.61 10.01
CA GLY A 1 29.42 -5.74 8.76
C GLY A 1 30.02 -4.41 8.34
N ASP A 2 31.07 -4.41 7.56
CA ASP A 2 31.80 -3.19 7.14
C ASP A 2 31.05 -2.41 6.04
N ALA A 3 30.06 -3.04 5.41
CA ALA A 3 29.23 -2.42 4.38
C ALA A 3 28.13 -1.53 5.01
N PHE A 4 27.90 -0.37 4.40
CA PHE A 4 26.80 0.52 4.79
C PHE A 4 25.45 -0.18 4.71
N GLY A 5 24.66 -0.07 5.77
CA GLY A 5 23.27 -0.50 5.84
C GLY A 5 22.50 0.44 6.75
N ALA A 6 21.24 0.73 6.42
CA ALA A 6 20.36 1.55 7.25
C ALA A 6 18.89 1.16 7.06
N ARG A 7 18.07 1.45 8.09
CA ARG A 7 16.62 1.31 8.07
C ARG A 7 15.97 2.67 8.21
N VAL A 8 15.14 3.03 7.24
CA VAL A 8 14.28 4.22 7.32
C VAL A 8 13.10 3.90 8.23
N TYR A 9 12.83 4.73 9.22
CA TYR A 9 11.73 4.51 10.15
C TYR A 9 10.72 5.66 10.21
N LYS A 10 11.06 6.83 9.68
CA LYS A 10 10.17 7.99 9.67
C LYS A 10 10.54 8.96 8.55
N ILE A 11 9.52 9.58 7.98
CA ILE A 11 9.65 10.77 7.12
C ILE A 11 9.02 11.93 7.87
N SER A 12 9.64 13.11 7.80
CA SER A 12 9.06 14.36 8.31
C SER A 12 9.58 15.56 7.50
N ARG A 13 9.09 16.75 7.84
CA ARG A 13 9.61 18.00 7.27
C ARG A 13 10.06 18.93 8.38
N ASP A 14 11.12 19.67 8.14
CA ASP A 14 11.58 20.70 9.07
C ASP A 14 10.71 21.97 8.97
N ALA A 15 11.01 22.98 9.80
CA ALA A 15 10.28 24.24 9.83
C ALA A 15 10.33 25.02 8.51
N GLN A 16 11.31 24.74 7.65
CA GLN A 16 11.46 25.32 6.32
C GLN A 16 10.81 24.47 5.23
N GLY A 17 10.19 23.35 5.59
CA GLY A 17 9.53 22.41 4.68
C GLY A 17 10.48 21.42 4.01
N ALA A 18 11.77 21.40 4.35
CA ALA A 18 12.70 20.42 3.80
C ALA A 18 12.40 19.01 4.30
N ARG A 19 12.37 18.05 3.38
CA ARG A 19 12.12 16.64 3.68
C ARG A 19 13.27 16.04 4.46
N LEU A 20 12.96 15.41 5.58
CA LEU A 20 13.87 14.69 6.45
C LEU A 20 13.56 13.20 6.39
N THR A 21 14.54 12.40 6.01
CA THR A 21 14.47 10.94 6.09
C THR A 21 15.21 10.49 7.34
N TRP A 22 14.45 10.01 8.31
CA TRP A 22 14.99 9.51 9.58
C TRP A 22 15.35 8.04 9.43
N LEU A 23 16.60 7.72 9.77
CA LEU A 23 17.11 6.38 9.64
C LEU A 23 18.01 5.97 10.80
N ARG A 24 18.07 4.66 11.03
CA ARG A 24 19.06 4.05 11.90
C ARG A 24 20.10 3.36 11.02
N VAL A 25 21.37 3.72 11.18
CA VAL A 25 22.48 3.03 10.53
C VAL A 25 22.68 1.66 11.19
N THR A 26 22.56 0.59 10.44
CA THR A 26 22.63 -0.81 10.93
C THR A 26 23.96 -1.47 10.62
N GLY A 27 24.72 -0.93 9.62
CA GLY A 27 26.03 -1.44 9.23
C GLY A 27 26.92 -0.35 8.67
N GLY A 28 28.23 -0.53 8.79
CA GLY A 28 29.24 0.36 8.21
C GLY A 28 29.15 1.80 8.67
N GLU A 29 29.37 2.71 7.74
CA GLU A 29 29.38 4.16 7.94
C GLU A 29 28.57 4.85 6.84
N LEU A 30 27.74 5.83 7.20
CA LEU A 30 27.05 6.73 6.30
C LEU A 30 27.80 8.05 6.23
N ARG A 31 28.10 8.54 5.03
CA ARG A 31 28.77 9.81 4.80
C ARG A 31 27.87 10.82 4.09
N ALA A 32 28.00 12.07 4.47
CA ALA A 32 27.40 13.18 3.72
C ALA A 32 27.94 13.18 2.29
N ARG A 33 27.08 13.54 1.33
CA ARG A 33 27.36 13.54 -0.12
C ARG A 33 27.55 12.16 -0.76
N ALA A 34 27.42 11.07 0.02
CA ALA A 34 27.42 9.72 -0.54
C ALA A 34 26.15 9.48 -1.38
N ALA A 35 26.31 8.69 -2.45
CA ALA A 35 25.21 8.13 -3.21
C ALA A 35 24.69 6.87 -2.52
N VAL A 36 23.39 6.73 -2.42
CA VAL A 36 22.70 5.62 -1.77
C VAL A 36 21.62 5.08 -2.70
N LYS A 37 21.55 3.77 -2.84
CA LYS A 37 20.47 3.11 -3.56
C LYS A 37 19.22 3.05 -2.69
N VAL A 38 18.13 3.56 -3.23
CA VAL A 38 16.81 3.62 -2.60
C VAL A 38 15.87 2.72 -3.38
N PRO A 39 15.14 1.79 -2.72
CA PRO A 39 14.17 0.94 -3.40
C PRO A 39 12.99 1.76 -3.92
N THR A 40 12.49 1.40 -5.10
CA THR A 40 11.30 1.98 -5.72
C THR A 40 10.43 0.87 -6.28
N GLU A 41 9.21 1.17 -6.68
CA GLU A 41 8.31 0.18 -7.31
C GLU A 41 8.88 -0.41 -8.61
N SER A 42 9.67 0.38 -9.34
CA SER A 42 10.30 -0.01 -10.61
C SER A 42 11.71 -0.60 -10.47
N GLY A 43 12.22 -0.76 -9.23
CA GLY A 43 13.56 -1.26 -8.96
C GLY A 43 14.30 -0.43 -7.90
N GLU A 44 15.51 0.01 -8.19
CA GLU A 44 16.31 0.88 -7.31
C GLU A 44 16.65 2.18 -8.04
N THR A 45 16.63 3.30 -7.32
CA THR A 45 17.14 4.59 -7.78
C THR A 45 18.34 5.00 -6.94
N GLU A 46 19.30 5.72 -7.53
CA GLU A 46 20.44 6.25 -6.79
C GLU A 46 20.18 7.71 -6.43
N GLU A 47 20.20 8.03 -5.14
CA GLU A 47 20.01 9.37 -4.61
C GLU A 47 21.19 9.79 -3.75
N LYS A 48 21.44 11.08 -3.69
CA LYS A 48 22.58 11.65 -2.96
C LYS A 48 22.15 12.24 -1.63
N ILE A 49 22.81 11.84 -0.55
CA ILE A 49 22.66 12.45 0.76
C ILE A 49 23.28 13.84 0.73
N HIS A 50 22.52 14.89 1.06
CA HIS A 50 23.03 16.24 1.11
C HIS A 50 23.62 16.56 2.48
N GLN A 51 22.86 16.32 3.56
CA GLN A 51 23.25 16.59 4.93
C GLN A 51 22.90 15.41 5.83
N ILE A 52 23.71 15.22 6.87
CA ILE A 52 23.38 14.33 7.99
C ILE A 52 23.20 15.22 9.22
N ARG A 53 22.05 15.09 9.87
CA ARG A 53 21.64 15.88 11.04
C ARG A 53 21.47 14.96 12.24
N LEU A 54 22.15 15.28 13.34
CA LEU A 54 21.99 14.64 14.64
C LEU A 54 21.12 15.55 15.52
N TYR A 55 19.91 15.11 15.82
CA TYR A 55 18.94 15.89 16.57
C TYR A 55 19.05 15.64 18.07
N SER A 56 18.93 16.75 18.85
CA SER A 56 18.72 16.74 20.28
C SER A 56 17.55 17.68 20.61
N GLY A 57 16.35 17.12 20.77
CA GLY A 57 15.11 17.89 20.79
C GLY A 57 14.86 18.57 19.44
N GLU A 58 14.62 19.88 19.44
CA GLU A 58 14.39 20.67 18.23
C GLU A 58 15.68 21.15 17.54
N LYS A 59 16.82 21.03 18.19
CA LYS A 59 18.12 21.45 17.67
C LYS A 59 18.83 20.28 17.02
N TYR A 60 19.63 20.57 16.02
CA TYR A 60 20.47 19.57 15.37
C TYR A 60 21.90 20.09 15.13
N GLU A 61 22.81 19.14 15.04
CA GLU A 61 24.18 19.35 14.61
C GLU A 61 24.40 18.66 13.28
N LEU A 62 25.17 19.31 12.38
CA LEU A 62 25.60 18.72 11.13
C LEU A 62 26.84 17.87 11.36
N THR A 63 26.87 16.70 10.71
CA THR A 63 28.05 15.83 10.73
C THR A 63 28.36 15.32 9.32
N ASP A 64 29.63 15.04 9.05
CA ASP A 64 30.05 14.50 7.77
C ASP A 64 29.91 12.99 7.68
N ALA A 65 29.88 12.30 8.82
CA ALA A 65 29.74 10.85 8.86
C ALA A 65 29.13 10.35 10.16
N VAL A 66 28.40 9.22 10.08
CA VAL A 66 27.86 8.49 11.23
C VAL A 66 28.05 6.99 11.06
N LYS A 67 28.31 6.30 12.17
CA LYS A 67 28.57 4.84 12.21
C LYS A 67 27.32 4.03 12.56
N ALA A 68 27.40 2.74 12.33
CA ALA A 68 26.40 1.77 12.74
C ALA A 68 25.99 1.97 14.22
N GLY A 69 24.67 1.86 14.51
CA GLY A 69 24.05 2.15 15.79
C GLY A 69 23.49 3.56 15.93
N THR A 70 23.93 4.51 15.08
CA THR A 70 23.47 5.91 15.13
C THR A 70 22.08 6.06 14.50
N VAL A 71 21.25 6.88 15.13
CA VAL A 71 19.99 7.39 14.61
C VAL A 71 20.21 8.82 14.14
N CYS A 72 19.85 9.12 12.91
CA CYS A 72 20.03 10.45 12.32
C CYS A 72 18.92 10.79 11.33
N ALA A 73 18.80 12.05 10.98
CA ALA A 73 17.99 12.51 9.86
C ALA A 73 18.90 12.93 8.71
N VAL A 74 18.52 12.59 7.49
CA VAL A 74 19.25 12.99 6.28
C VAL A 74 18.32 13.76 5.35
N THR A 75 18.94 14.65 4.56
CA THR A 75 18.29 15.34 3.45
C THR A 75 18.83 14.82 2.12
N GLY A 76 18.04 14.92 1.04
CA GLY A 76 18.45 14.51 -0.31
C GLY A 76 17.81 13.19 -0.77
N LEU A 77 17.21 12.40 0.12
CA LEU A 77 16.46 11.19 -0.25
C LEU A 77 15.00 11.56 -0.48
N THR A 78 14.53 11.48 -1.71
CA THR A 78 13.14 11.85 -2.10
C THR A 78 12.26 10.64 -2.33
N ALA A 79 12.84 9.54 -2.81
CA ALA A 79 12.12 8.28 -3.09
C ALA A 79 12.00 7.34 -1.89
N ALA A 80 12.75 7.58 -0.80
CA ALA A 80 12.74 6.71 0.37
C ALA A 80 11.43 6.81 1.16
N HIS A 81 10.90 5.68 1.62
CA HIS A 81 9.70 5.62 2.44
C HIS A 81 10.00 4.99 3.81
N SER A 82 9.10 5.21 4.78
CA SER A 82 9.17 4.53 6.07
C SER A 82 9.13 3.01 5.89
N GLY A 83 10.04 2.30 6.55
CA GLY A 83 10.20 0.85 6.45
C GLY A 83 11.24 0.40 5.41
N ASP A 84 11.75 1.29 4.56
CA ASP A 84 12.73 0.92 3.54
C ASP A 84 14.08 0.53 4.13
N ALA A 85 14.73 -0.44 3.48
CA ALA A 85 16.08 -0.88 3.75
C ALA A 85 17.04 -0.25 2.74
N LEU A 86 18.14 0.31 3.21
CA LEU A 86 19.15 0.95 2.37
C LEU A 86 20.48 0.20 2.47
N GLY A 87 21.20 0.12 1.35
CA GLY A 87 22.52 -0.49 1.28
C GLY A 87 22.48 -2.01 1.55
N ALA A 88 23.28 -2.49 2.51
CA ALA A 88 23.39 -3.90 2.88
C ALA A 88 22.21 -4.41 3.74
N GLU A 89 21.37 -3.52 4.24
CA GLU A 89 20.13 -3.88 4.97
C GLU A 89 19.15 -4.55 4.00
N LYS A 90 18.35 -5.51 4.49
CA LYS A 90 17.41 -6.29 3.66
C LYS A 90 16.00 -6.28 4.22
N GLY A 91 15.04 -6.48 3.31
CA GLY A 91 13.63 -6.58 3.61
C GLY A 91 12.97 -5.21 3.86
N LYS A 92 11.68 -5.14 3.66
CA LYS A 92 10.85 -3.98 4.01
C LYS A 92 10.13 -4.28 5.32
N SER A 93 10.14 -3.35 6.27
CA SER A 93 9.28 -3.46 7.44
C SER A 93 7.86 -3.14 7.00
N ALA A 94 6.97 -4.14 7.01
CA ALA A 94 5.56 -3.91 6.76
C ALA A 94 4.92 -3.17 7.94
N ALA A 95 3.92 -2.33 7.66
CA ALA A 95 3.07 -1.80 8.71
C ALA A 95 2.32 -2.97 9.38
N LEU A 96 2.25 -2.96 10.71
CA LEU A 96 1.52 -3.97 11.49
C LEU A 96 0.00 -3.89 11.29
N LEU A 97 -0.49 -2.72 10.94
CA LEU A 97 -1.91 -2.42 10.75
C LEU A 97 -2.10 -1.75 9.40
N GLU A 98 -3.22 -2.04 8.74
CA GLU A 98 -3.67 -1.36 7.53
C GLU A 98 -4.89 -0.50 7.84
N PRO A 99 -5.10 0.62 7.14
CA PRO A 99 -6.32 1.42 7.25
C PRO A 99 -7.57 0.59 6.98
N VAL A 100 -8.63 0.86 7.74
CA VAL A 100 -9.92 0.13 7.61
C VAL A 100 -11.10 1.04 7.29
N PHE A 101 -10.91 2.35 7.41
CA PHE A 101 -11.95 3.33 7.09
C PHE A 101 -11.54 4.20 5.91
N THR A 102 -12.52 4.58 5.12
CA THR A 102 -12.36 5.56 4.04
C THR A 102 -13.31 6.73 4.26
N TYR A 103 -12.82 7.93 4.07
CA TYR A 103 -13.60 9.16 4.21
C TYR A 103 -13.41 10.05 2.98
N ARG A 104 -14.49 10.66 2.53
CA ARG A 104 -14.44 11.67 1.47
C ARG A 104 -13.94 12.98 2.05
N VAL A 105 -13.03 13.65 1.35
CA VAL A 105 -12.51 14.96 1.72
C VAL A 105 -13.34 16.04 1.04
N HIS A 106 -13.80 17.01 1.82
CA HIS A 106 -14.48 18.22 1.34
C HIS A 106 -13.57 19.43 1.58
N ALA A 107 -13.41 20.26 0.56
CA ALA A 107 -12.65 21.51 0.61
C ALA A 107 -13.36 22.56 -0.24
N GLU A 108 -14.29 23.30 0.35
CA GLU A 108 -15.17 24.21 -0.39
C GLU A 108 -14.45 25.41 -1.03
N LYS A 109 -13.34 25.86 -0.42
CA LYS A 109 -12.63 27.08 -0.81
C LYS A 109 -11.28 26.83 -1.48
N ALA A 110 -10.88 25.60 -1.65
CA ALA A 110 -9.57 25.24 -2.20
C ALA A 110 -9.70 24.41 -3.48
N ASP A 111 -8.77 24.63 -4.39
CA ASP A 111 -8.67 23.81 -5.59
C ASP A 111 -8.37 22.34 -5.22
N PRO A 112 -9.12 21.35 -5.75
CA PRO A 112 -8.93 19.94 -5.44
C PRO A 112 -7.51 19.43 -5.70
N HIS A 113 -6.83 19.93 -6.73
CA HIS A 113 -5.47 19.54 -7.03
C HIS A 113 -4.50 19.99 -5.92
N THR A 114 -4.66 21.22 -5.44
CA THR A 114 -3.86 21.74 -4.31
C THR A 114 -4.11 20.93 -3.04
N VAL A 115 -5.37 20.57 -2.75
CA VAL A 115 -5.72 19.73 -1.59
C VAL A 115 -5.07 18.36 -1.71
N LEU A 116 -5.17 17.72 -2.87
CA LEU A 116 -4.55 16.42 -3.14
C LEU A 116 -3.02 16.47 -2.95
N GLU A 117 -2.36 17.48 -3.49
CA GLU A 117 -0.92 17.66 -3.33
C GLU A 117 -0.52 17.78 -1.85
N LYS A 118 -1.24 18.58 -1.06
CA LYS A 118 -0.93 18.75 0.37
C LYS A 118 -1.23 17.51 1.20
N LEU A 119 -2.30 16.77 0.90
CA LEU A 119 -2.59 15.49 1.54
C LEU A 119 -1.53 14.43 1.21
N ARG A 120 -1.01 14.41 -0.03
CA ARG A 120 0.11 13.53 -0.42
C ARG A 120 1.38 13.80 0.39
N LEU A 121 1.66 15.07 0.74
CA LEU A 121 2.77 15.40 1.63
C LEU A 121 2.59 14.83 3.04
N LEU A 122 1.34 14.80 3.55
CA LEU A 122 1.03 14.18 4.84
C LEU A 122 1.10 12.66 4.78
N GLU A 123 0.68 12.05 3.67
CA GLU A 123 0.80 10.61 3.41
C GLU A 123 2.27 10.13 3.44
N GLU A 124 3.21 10.92 2.94
CA GLU A 124 4.64 10.60 3.05
C GLU A 124 5.12 10.51 4.52
N GLU A 125 4.53 11.30 5.40
CA GLU A 125 4.91 11.37 6.82
C GLU A 125 4.19 10.33 7.69
N ASP A 126 2.97 9.95 7.33
CA ASP A 126 2.15 8.96 8.05
C ASP A 126 1.90 7.72 7.17
N PRO A 127 2.60 6.59 7.44
CA PRO A 127 2.44 5.36 6.67
C PRO A 127 1.07 4.69 6.82
N LEU A 128 0.23 5.15 7.76
CA LEU A 128 -1.14 4.65 7.97
C LEU A 128 -2.20 5.53 7.27
N LEU A 129 -1.79 6.63 6.66
CA LEU A 129 -2.64 7.47 5.83
C LEU A 129 -2.46 7.08 4.36
N HIS A 130 -3.56 6.73 3.70
CA HIS A 130 -3.57 6.57 2.24
C HIS A 130 -4.52 7.58 1.61
N VAL A 131 -4.01 8.30 0.62
CA VAL A 131 -4.77 9.31 -0.12
C VAL A 131 -5.12 8.74 -1.49
N VAL A 132 -6.40 8.61 -1.78
CA VAL A 132 -6.90 8.07 -3.05
C VAL A 132 -7.65 9.17 -3.80
N TYR A 133 -7.30 9.38 -5.07
CA TYR A 133 -8.07 10.21 -5.96
C TYR A 133 -8.92 9.33 -6.87
N ASP A 134 -10.24 9.45 -6.76
CA ASP A 134 -11.18 8.77 -7.66
C ASP A 134 -11.43 9.66 -8.87
N GLU A 135 -10.82 9.32 -10.01
CA GLU A 135 -10.95 10.10 -11.24
C GLU A 135 -12.38 10.10 -11.79
N ALA A 136 -13.12 9.01 -11.63
CA ALA A 136 -14.48 8.89 -12.12
C ALA A 136 -15.46 9.77 -11.34
N ALA A 137 -15.33 9.77 -10.02
CA ALA A 137 -16.13 10.59 -9.12
C ALA A 137 -15.56 12.02 -8.94
N ARG A 138 -14.29 12.25 -9.35
CA ARG A 138 -13.51 13.47 -9.07
C ARG A 138 -13.45 13.80 -7.59
N GLU A 139 -13.25 12.78 -6.77
CA GLU A 139 -13.26 12.88 -5.32
C GLU A 139 -11.93 12.50 -4.73
N ILE A 140 -11.52 13.24 -3.70
CA ILE A 140 -10.39 12.85 -2.85
C ILE A 140 -10.95 12.05 -1.69
N ARG A 141 -10.36 10.89 -1.44
CA ARG A 141 -10.65 10.05 -0.29
C ARG A 141 -9.38 9.81 0.51
N VAL A 142 -9.52 9.75 1.83
CA VAL A 142 -8.45 9.35 2.74
C VAL A 142 -8.84 8.02 3.39
N GLN A 143 -7.87 7.12 3.49
CA GLN A 143 -8.01 5.86 4.21
C GLN A 143 -7.15 5.93 5.47
N LEU A 144 -7.72 5.58 6.60
CA LEU A 144 -7.11 5.74 7.92
C LEU A 144 -7.69 4.76 8.95
N MET A 145 -7.14 4.75 10.15
CA MET A 145 -7.49 3.80 11.21
C MET A 145 -8.69 4.22 12.06
N GLY A 146 -9.03 5.51 12.12
CA GLY A 146 -10.13 5.96 12.96
C GLY A 146 -10.30 7.49 13.00
N GLU A 147 -11.37 7.92 13.66
CA GLU A 147 -11.83 9.32 13.70
C GLU A 147 -10.81 10.29 14.31
N VAL A 148 -9.98 9.85 15.26
CA VAL A 148 -8.94 10.72 15.86
C VAL A 148 -7.95 11.21 14.81
N GLN A 149 -7.63 10.39 13.79
CA GLN A 149 -6.76 10.81 12.69
C GLN A 149 -7.42 11.90 11.83
N LEU A 150 -8.74 11.92 11.69
CA LEU A 150 -9.46 12.99 10.97
C LEU A 150 -9.23 14.35 11.62
N GLU A 151 -9.39 14.45 12.94
CA GLU A 151 -9.15 15.68 13.69
C GLU A 151 -7.69 16.15 13.56
N ILE A 152 -6.75 15.20 13.57
CA ILE A 152 -5.33 15.49 13.37
C ILE A 152 -5.09 16.03 11.96
N LEU A 153 -5.67 15.41 10.93
CA LEU A 153 -5.54 15.84 9.53
C LEU A 153 -6.13 17.24 9.31
N GLU A 154 -7.32 17.53 9.84
CA GLU A 154 -7.92 18.87 9.77
C GLU A 154 -7.00 19.92 10.39
N ARG A 155 -6.49 19.65 11.58
CA ARG A 155 -5.57 20.55 12.29
C ARG A 155 -4.26 20.75 11.53
N LEU A 156 -3.67 19.68 10.97
CA LEU A 156 -2.44 19.75 10.19
C LEU A 156 -2.66 20.54 8.88
N CYS A 157 -3.75 20.29 8.16
CA CYS A 157 -4.09 21.02 6.96
C CYS A 157 -4.26 22.50 7.22
N ARG A 158 -4.98 22.86 8.31
CA ARG A 158 -5.15 24.25 8.72
C ARG A 158 -3.86 24.91 9.15
N SER A 159 -3.09 24.28 10.04
CA SER A 159 -1.91 24.90 10.64
C SER A 159 -0.71 24.97 9.70
N ARG A 160 -0.50 23.95 8.84
CA ARG A 160 0.66 23.89 7.96
C ARG A 160 0.43 24.48 6.59
N PHE A 161 -0.80 24.39 6.07
CA PHE A 161 -1.12 24.76 4.68
C PHE A 161 -2.19 25.85 4.56
N GLY A 162 -2.82 26.27 5.69
CA GLY A 162 -3.91 27.22 5.66
C GLY A 162 -5.17 26.68 4.95
N LEU A 163 -5.29 25.34 4.81
CA LEU A 163 -6.40 24.67 4.14
C LEU A 163 -7.45 24.25 5.16
N GLU A 164 -8.69 24.68 4.91
CA GLU A 164 -9.87 24.21 5.64
C GLU A 164 -10.47 23.03 4.88
N ILE A 165 -10.34 21.84 5.47
CA ILE A 165 -10.96 20.62 4.97
C ILE A 165 -11.93 20.07 6.02
N THR A 166 -12.93 19.32 5.56
CA THR A 166 -13.86 18.54 6.38
C THR A 166 -14.02 17.16 5.77
N PHE A 167 -14.61 16.25 6.52
CA PHE A 167 -14.80 14.88 6.07
C PHE A 167 -16.28 14.52 5.99
N GLY A 168 -16.67 13.79 4.96
CA GLY A 168 -18.00 13.21 4.80
C GLY A 168 -18.18 11.96 5.67
N GLU A 169 -19.29 11.27 5.48
CA GLU A 169 -19.54 10.01 6.15
C GLU A 169 -18.45 8.98 5.83
N GLY A 170 -17.98 8.28 6.86
CA GLY A 170 -17.01 7.23 6.73
C GLY A 170 -17.62 5.92 6.23
N GLY A 171 -16.82 5.14 5.53
CA GLY A 171 -17.15 3.78 5.10
C GLY A 171 -16.08 2.79 5.50
N ILE A 172 -16.45 1.52 5.62
CA ILE A 172 -15.51 0.43 5.83
C ILE A 172 -14.81 0.12 4.51
N LEU A 173 -13.52 -0.19 4.57
CA LEU A 173 -12.76 -0.67 3.43
C LEU A 173 -13.01 -2.17 3.24
N TYR A 174 -13.96 -2.49 2.39
CA TYR A 174 -14.23 -3.87 2.00
C TYR A 174 -13.17 -4.40 1.03
N ARG A 175 -13.06 -5.71 0.95
CA ARG A 175 -12.39 -6.45 -0.11
C ARG A 175 -13.34 -7.47 -0.71
N GLU A 176 -13.00 -7.99 -1.90
CA GLU A 176 -13.80 -9.02 -2.56
C GLU A 176 -12.94 -10.24 -2.89
N THR A 177 -13.53 -11.43 -2.80
CA THR A 177 -12.92 -12.68 -3.27
C THR A 177 -13.97 -13.55 -3.93
N ILE A 178 -13.63 -14.78 -4.29
CA ILE A 178 -14.52 -15.74 -4.95
C ILE A 178 -14.70 -17.00 -4.11
N ALA A 179 -15.86 -17.65 -4.23
CA ALA A 179 -16.20 -18.87 -3.48
C ALA A 179 -15.62 -20.14 -4.11
N ALA A 180 -15.49 -20.17 -5.43
CA ALA A 180 -15.06 -21.34 -6.19
C ALA A 180 -14.21 -20.95 -7.42
N PRO A 181 -13.39 -21.87 -7.94
CA PRO A 181 -12.61 -21.63 -9.14
C PRO A 181 -13.47 -21.24 -10.34
N VAL A 182 -12.99 -20.29 -11.13
CA VAL A 182 -13.65 -19.84 -12.36
C VAL A 182 -12.63 -19.51 -13.43
N GLU A 183 -12.98 -19.78 -14.69
CA GLU A 183 -12.19 -19.34 -15.84
C GLU A 183 -12.71 -17.98 -16.34
N GLY A 184 -11.76 -17.05 -16.54
CA GLY A 184 -11.99 -15.77 -17.20
C GLY A 184 -11.26 -15.70 -18.52
N VAL A 185 -11.97 -15.28 -19.57
CA VAL A 185 -11.44 -15.14 -20.92
C VAL A 185 -11.48 -13.69 -21.35
N GLY A 186 -10.34 -13.20 -21.82
CA GLY A 186 -10.20 -11.87 -22.39
C GLY A 186 -9.76 -11.95 -23.82
N HIS A 187 -10.50 -11.32 -24.70
CA HIS A 187 -10.22 -11.22 -26.11
C HIS A 187 -10.15 -9.74 -26.53
N TYR A 188 -9.11 -9.39 -27.27
CA TYR A 188 -8.89 -8.05 -27.78
C TYR A 188 -8.51 -8.12 -29.26
N GLU A 189 -9.43 -7.74 -30.13
CA GLU A 189 -9.29 -7.85 -31.59
C GLU A 189 -9.88 -6.64 -32.32
N PRO A 190 -9.43 -5.40 -32.06
CA PRO A 190 -9.72 -4.29 -32.94
C PRO A 190 -8.88 -4.38 -34.19
N LEU A 191 -9.17 -3.56 -35.21
CA LEU A 191 -8.49 -3.58 -36.50
C LEU A 191 -6.96 -3.60 -36.37
N ARG A 192 -6.30 -4.64 -36.89
CA ARG A 192 -4.86 -4.91 -36.85
C ARG A 192 -4.27 -5.18 -35.45
N HIS A 193 -5.10 -5.60 -34.52
CA HIS A 193 -4.66 -6.02 -33.17
C HIS A 193 -5.27 -7.37 -32.84
N TYR A 194 -4.56 -8.21 -32.08
CA TYR A 194 -5.08 -9.48 -31.61
C TYR A 194 -4.38 -9.92 -30.31
N ALA A 195 -5.13 -10.21 -29.28
CA ALA A 195 -4.65 -10.93 -28.12
C ALA A 195 -5.79 -11.72 -27.45
N GLU A 196 -5.49 -12.91 -26.99
CA GLU A 196 -6.40 -13.77 -26.23
C GLU A 196 -5.71 -14.28 -24.97
N VAL A 197 -6.39 -14.20 -23.83
CA VAL A 197 -5.88 -14.58 -22.51
C VAL A 197 -6.95 -15.37 -21.79
N HIS A 198 -6.57 -16.56 -21.30
CA HIS A 198 -7.38 -17.40 -20.42
C HIS A 198 -6.76 -17.43 -19.05
N LEU A 199 -7.51 -17.01 -18.04
CA LEU A 199 -7.09 -16.99 -16.65
C LEU A 199 -7.95 -17.94 -15.83
N LEU A 200 -7.32 -18.76 -15.00
CA LEU A 200 -7.99 -19.51 -13.96
C LEU A 200 -7.87 -18.72 -12.65
N LEU A 201 -9.00 -18.32 -12.09
CA LEU A 201 -9.11 -17.65 -10.81
C LEU A 201 -9.50 -18.70 -9.77
N GLU A 202 -8.71 -18.87 -8.73
CA GLU A 202 -8.90 -19.87 -7.68
C GLU A 202 -8.90 -19.18 -6.32
N PRO A 203 -9.86 -19.45 -5.41
CA PRO A 203 -9.83 -18.90 -4.07
C PRO A 203 -8.65 -19.45 -3.26
N LEU A 204 -8.10 -18.61 -2.39
CA LEU A 204 -7.07 -18.97 -1.42
C LEU A 204 -7.59 -18.76 0.01
N GLU A 205 -6.78 -19.18 0.99
CA GLU A 205 -7.05 -18.92 2.41
C GLU A 205 -7.07 -17.42 2.71
N ARG A 206 -7.79 -17.01 3.73
CA ARG A 206 -7.90 -15.61 4.14
C ARG A 206 -6.54 -15.04 4.56
N GLY A 207 -6.22 -13.84 4.06
CA GLY A 207 -4.95 -13.17 4.30
C GLY A 207 -3.83 -13.57 3.33
N SER A 208 -4.11 -14.45 2.35
CA SER A 208 -3.10 -14.88 1.36
C SER A 208 -2.80 -13.80 0.30
N GLY A 209 -3.66 -12.79 0.15
CA GLY A 209 -3.53 -11.78 -0.88
C GLY A 209 -3.72 -12.32 -2.30
N LEU A 210 -3.06 -11.70 -3.27
CA LEU A 210 -3.09 -12.13 -4.68
C LEU A 210 -1.80 -12.86 -5.06
N VAL A 211 -1.97 -14.01 -5.69
CA VAL A 211 -0.85 -14.82 -6.22
C VAL A 211 -1.02 -14.97 -7.73
N PHE A 212 0.03 -14.65 -8.49
CA PHE A 212 0.03 -14.76 -9.94
C PHE A 212 0.94 -15.90 -10.40
N ALA A 213 0.47 -16.71 -11.34
CA ALA A 213 1.22 -17.84 -11.87
C ALA A 213 0.92 -18.07 -13.36
N SER A 214 1.76 -18.83 -14.03
CA SER A 214 1.51 -19.35 -15.39
C SER A 214 1.66 -20.87 -15.41
N LYS A 215 0.72 -21.54 -16.09
CA LYS A 215 0.79 -22.94 -16.52
C LYS A 215 0.67 -23.08 -18.03
N CYS A 216 0.69 -21.94 -18.75
CA CYS A 216 0.59 -21.92 -20.18
C CYS A 216 1.83 -22.54 -20.83
N SER A 217 1.63 -23.39 -21.84
CA SER A 217 2.74 -23.95 -22.62
C SER A 217 3.45 -22.85 -23.44
N THR A 218 4.77 -22.93 -23.51
CA THR A 218 5.58 -22.04 -24.37
C THR A 218 5.31 -22.26 -25.86
N ASP A 219 4.81 -23.44 -26.24
CA ASP A 219 4.38 -23.73 -27.62
C ASP A 219 3.08 -23.00 -27.99
N ALA A 220 2.22 -22.75 -27.00
CA ALA A 220 0.97 -22.03 -27.21
C ALA A 220 1.17 -20.49 -27.16
N LEU A 221 2.03 -20.02 -26.26
CA LEU A 221 2.33 -18.61 -26.08
C LEU A 221 3.78 -18.43 -25.61
N ASP A 222 4.54 -17.61 -26.34
CA ASP A 222 5.93 -17.30 -26.03
C ASP A 222 6.10 -16.79 -24.59
N LEU A 223 7.21 -17.15 -23.94
CA LEU A 223 7.50 -16.85 -22.55
C LEU A 223 7.52 -15.35 -22.25
N ASN A 224 7.93 -14.51 -23.22
CA ASN A 224 7.94 -13.07 -23.01
C ASN A 224 6.52 -12.50 -22.91
N TRP A 225 5.58 -13.03 -23.72
CA TRP A 225 4.17 -12.67 -23.61
C TRP A 225 3.56 -13.15 -22.28
N GLN A 226 3.91 -14.37 -21.83
CA GLN A 226 3.47 -14.84 -20.52
C GLN A 226 3.95 -13.94 -19.39
N ARG A 227 5.22 -13.55 -19.39
CA ARG A 227 5.79 -12.62 -18.39
C ARG A 227 5.11 -11.25 -18.44
N LEU A 228 4.82 -10.75 -19.63
CA LEU A 228 4.11 -9.48 -19.81
C LEU A 228 2.69 -9.54 -19.23
N ILE A 229 1.96 -10.64 -19.47
CA ILE A 229 0.62 -10.85 -18.88
C ILE A 229 0.70 -10.84 -17.34
N LEU A 230 1.68 -11.55 -16.75
CA LEU A 230 1.88 -11.55 -15.29
C LEU A 230 2.21 -10.14 -14.76
N THR A 231 3.00 -9.36 -15.51
CA THR A 231 3.27 -7.96 -15.19
C THR A 231 1.97 -7.13 -15.20
N HIS A 232 1.13 -7.32 -16.22
CA HIS A 232 -0.17 -6.61 -16.31
C HIS A 232 -1.16 -7.01 -15.21
N LEU A 233 -1.09 -8.24 -14.71
CA LEU A 233 -1.85 -8.65 -13.53
C LEU A 233 -1.37 -7.94 -12.26
N ALA A 234 -0.05 -7.75 -12.10
CA ALA A 234 0.55 -7.16 -10.92
C ALA A 234 0.54 -5.62 -10.90
N GLU A 235 0.53 -4.96 -12.07
CA GLU A 235 0.66 -3.50 -12.19
C GLU A 235 -0.60 -2.72 -11.78
N LYS A 236 -1.74 -3.40 -11.63
CA LYS A 236 -3.03 -2.77 -11.39
C LYS A 236 -3.76 -3.40 -10.21
N GLU A 237 -4.36 -2.56 -9.38
CA GLU A 237 -5.36 -2.99 -8.41
C GLU A 237 -6.65 -3.42 -9.16
N HIS A 238 -6.96 -4.72 -9.13
CA HIS A 238 -8.17 -5.27 -9.72
C HIS A 238 -9.34 -5.11 -8.76
N ARG A 239 -10.48 -4.66 -9.29
CA ARG A 239 -11.69 -4.41 -8.52
C ARG A 239 -12.72 -5.51 -8.75
N GLY A 240 -13.37 -5.94 -7.67
CA GLY A 240 -14.46 -6.88 -7.67
C GLY A 240 -15.74 -6.34 -8.31
N VAL A 241 -16.80 -7.14 -8.30
CA VAL A 241 -18.06 -6.87 -9.01
C VAL A 241 -19.24 -6.57 -8.09
N LEU A 242 -19.09 -6.76 -6.76
CA LEU A 242 -20.15 -6.48 -5.78
C LEU A 242 -20.21 -5.00 -5.43
N THR A 243 -19.08 -4.46 -4.96
CA THR A 243 -18.96 -3.07 -4.49
C THR A 243 -17.89 -2.28 -5.23
N GLY A 244 -17.10 -2.94 -6.09
CA GLY A 244 -15.92 -2.37 -6.70
C GLY A 244 -14.73 -2.29 -5.75
N SER A 245 -14.78 -2.99 -4.62
CA SER A 245 -13.66 -3.09 -3.69
C SER A 245 -12.52 -3.91 -4.29
N PRO A 246 -11.25 -3.69 -3.84
CA PRO A 246 -10.12 -4.48 -4.31
C PRO A 246 -10.32 -5.97 -4.07
N ILE A 247 -9.92 -6.80 -5.04
CA ILE A 247 -9.93 -8.26 -4.88
C ILE A 247 -8.74 -8.72 -4.04
N THR A 248 -8.92 -9.83 -3.31
CA THR A 248 -7.88 -10.45 -2.47
C THR A 248 -8.10 -11.96 -2.34
N ASP A 249 -7.15 -12.66 -1.74
CA ASP A 249 -7.22 -14.07 -1.36
C ASP A 249 -7.60 -14.97 -2.55
N MET A 250 -6.91 -14.76 -3.66
CA MET A 250 -7.07 -15.60 -4.83
C MET A 250 -5.76 -15.76 -5.62
N LYS A 251 -5.64 -16.89 -6.27
CA LYS A 251 -4.60 -17.19 -7.25
C LYS A 251 -5.15 -16.99 -8.64
N ILE A 252 -4.46 -16.18 -9.44
CA ILE A 252 -4.79 -15.96 -10.85
C ILE A 252 -3.68 -16.61 -11.69
N THR A 253 -4.04 -17.68 -12.39
CA THR A 253 -3.11 -18.49 -13.19
C THR A 253 -3.39 -18.29 -14.67
N LEU A 254 -2.39 -17.87 -15.43
CA LEU A 254 -2.46 -17.90 -16.89
C LEU A 254 -2.55 -19.36 -17.36
N ALA A 255 -3.71 -19.75 -17.85
CA ALA A 255 -3.99 -21.12 -18.32
C ALA A 255 -3.63 -21.30 -19.79
N ALA A 256 -4.01 -20.34 -20.64
CA ALA A 256 -3.73 -20.32 -22.06
C ALA A 256 -3.69 -18.88 -22.57
N GLY A 257 -3.09 -18.68 -23.73
CA GLY A 257 -3.10 -17.40 -24.42
C GLY A 257 -2.76 -17.58 -25.88
N ARG A 258 -3.12 -16.60 -26.68
CA ARG A 258 -2.84 -16.61 -28.12
C ARG A 258 -2.42 -15.25 -28.63
N ALA A 259 -1.36 -15.23 -29.41
CA ALA A 259 -0.84 -14.07 -30.12
C ALA A 259 -0.95 -14.28 -31.64
N HIS A 260 -1.00 -13.20 -32.41
CA HIS A 260 -0.87 -13.23 -33.85
C HIS A 260 0.46 -12.61 -34.27
N LEU A 261 1.24 -13.31 -35.09
CA LEU A 261 2.61 -12.93 -35.46
C LEU A 261 2.77 -11.50 -36.00
N LYS A 262 1.74 -10.96 -36.66
CA LYS A 262 1.78 -9.63 -37.31
C LYS A 262 0.90 -8.58 -36.65
N HIS A 263 0.06 -8.98 -35.68
CA HIS A 263 -1.01 -8.12 -35.17
C HIS A 263 -1.08 -8.09 -33.66
N THR A 264 -0.08 -8.63 -32.95
CA THR A 264 -0.02 -8.56 -31.49
C THR A 264 1.04 -7.58 -31.05
N GLU A 265 0.63 -6.62 -30.26
CA GLU A 265 1.49 -5.66 -29.57
C GLU A 265 1.33 -5.82 -28.04
N GLY A 266 2.29 -5.30 -27.25
CA GLY A 266 2.26 -5.45 -25.79
C GLY A 266 1.00 -4.87 -25.13
N GLY A 267 0.49 -3.76 -25.66
CA GLY A 267 -0.75 -3.15 -25.19
C GLY A 267 -2.00 -3.98 -25.39
N ASP A 268 -2.00 -4.89 -26.37
CA ASP A 268 -3.14 -5.78 -26.64
C ASP A 268 -3.32 -6.80 -25.53
N PHE A 269 -2.20 -7.35 -25.04
CA PHE A 269 -2.23 -8.26 -23.87
C PHE A 269 -2.66 -7.54 -22.60
N ARG A 270 -2.34 -6.26 -22.41
CA ARG A 270 -2.88 -5.48 -21.29
C ARG A 270 -4.40 -5.46 -21.32
N GLN A 271 -4.98 -5.13 -22.46
CA GLN A 271 -6.44 -5.09 -22.64
C GLN A 271 -7.09 -6.46 -22.47
N ALA A 272 -6.52 -7.49 -23.09
CA ALA A 272 -7.02 -8.86 -22.98
C ALA A 272 -6.95 -9.38 -21.53
N THR A 273 -5.84 -9.11 -20.82
CA THR A 273 -5.67 -9.51 -19.41
C THR A 273 -6.73 -8.87 -18.50
N TYR A 274 -6.95 -7.56 -18.62
CA TYR A 274 -7.96 -6.86 -17.81
C TYR A 274 -9.38 -7.34 -18.11
N ARG A 275 -9.68 -7.63 -19.38
CA ARG A 275 -10.96 -8.24 -19.77
C ARG A 275 -11.14 -9.64 -19.21
N ALA A 276 -10.07 -10.46 -19.22
CA ALA A 276 -10.09 -11.82 -18.65
C ALA A 276 -10.39 -11.80 -17.16
N VAL A 277 -9.71 -10.94 -16.39
CA VAL A 277 -10.00 -10.76 -14.95
C VAL A 277 -11.46 -10.34 -14.75
N ARG A 278 -11.89 -9.30 -15.46
CA ARG A 278 -13.27 -8.79 -15.31
C ARG A 278 -14.31 -9.83 -15.68
N GLN A 279 -14.13 -10.54 -16.77
CA GLN A 279 -15.07 -11.57 -17.22
C GLN A 279 -15.13 -12.75 -16.24
N GLY A 280 -13.99 -13.18 -15.69
CA GLY A 280 -13.93 -14.21 -14.66
C GLY A 280 -14.69 -13.80 -13.40
N LEU A 281 -14.44 -12.60 -12.88
CA LEU A 281 -15.13 -12.06 -11.71
C LEU A 281 -16.64 -11.91 -11.93
N MET A 282 -17.08 -11.52 -13.13
CA MET A 282 -18.51 -11.44 -13.48
C MET A 282 -19.22 -12.79 -13.49
N ARG A 283 -18.50 -13.90 -13.69
CA ARG A 283 -19.03 -15.27 -13.69
C ARG A 283 -18.91 -15.96 -12.33
N ALA A 284 -18.02 -15.46 -11.48
CA ALA A 284 -17.74 -16.02 -10.19
C ALA A 284 -18.88 -15.75 -9.19
N GLU A 285 -19.03 -16.62 -8.22
CA GLU A 285 -19.72 -16.33 -6.98
C GLU A 285 -18.81 -15.49 -6.10
N SER A 286 -19.04 -14.19 -6.07
CA SER A 286 -18.21 -13.24 -5.34
C SER A 286 -18.63 -13.16 -3.86
N ILE A 287 -17.64 -12.97 -2.98
CA ILE A 287 -17.79 -12.84 -1.52
C ILE A 287 -17.25 -11.49 -1.12
N LEU A 288 -18.03 -10.71 -0.35
CA LEU A 288 -17.60 -9.47 0.27
C LEU A 288 -16.90 -9.78 1.60
N LEU A 289 -15.73 -9.18 1.81
CA LEU A 289 -14.91 -9.33 3.01
C LEU A 289 -14.85 -8.00 3.74
N GLU A 290 -14.99 -8.04 5.05
CA GLU A 290 -14.76 -6.94 5.97
C GLU A 290 -13.48 -7.16 6.78
N PRO A 291 -12.79 -6.10 7.27
CA PRO A 291 -11.59 -6.25 8.08
C PRO A 291 -11.92 -6.79 9.48
N TRP A 292 -11.13 -7.75 9.95
CA TRP A 292 -11.17 -8.28 11.30
C TRP A 292 -9.78 -8.22 11.91
N TYR A 293 -9.72 -7.96 13.23
CA TYR A 293 -8.47 -7.92 13.98
C TYR A 293 -8.48 -8.90 15.13
N ASP A 294 -7.33 -9.49 15.39
CA ASP A 294 -7.05 -10.14 16.67
C ASP A 294 -6.72 -9.06 17.69
N LEU A 295 -7.50 -8.99 18.78
CA LEU A 295 -7.35 -8.03 19.85
C LEU A 295 -6.90 -8.74 21.12
N ARG A 296 -5.74 -8.34 21.67
CA ARG A 296 -5.33 -8.68 23.03
C ARG A 296 -5.45 -7.46 23.91
N GLN A 297 -6.21 -7.59 24.99
CA GLN A 297 -6.49 -6.49 25.90
C GLN A 297 -6.15 -6.92 27.34
N GLU A 298 -5.33 -6.12 28.03
CA GLU A 298 -4.98 -6.29 29.43
C GLU A 298 -5.62 -5.15 30.22
N LEU A 299 -6.40 -5.49 31.26
CA LEU A 299 -7.19 -4.51 32.01
C LEU A 299 -7.49 -5.00 33.43
N PRO A 300 -7.77 -4.08 34.38
CA PRO A 300 -8.17 -4.43 35.72
C PRO A 300 -9.42 -5.29 35.77
N ASN A 301 -9.51 -6.23 36.70
CA ASN A 301 -10.62 -7.17 36.85
C ASN A 301 -12.01 -6.49 36.86
N GLU A 302 -12.11 -5.33 37.45
CA GLU A 302 -13.35 -4.54 37.52
C GLU A 302 -13.84 -4.05 36.16
N CYS A 303 -12.94 -3.96 35.14
CA CYS A 303 -13.25 -3.52 33.81
C CYS A 303 -13.61 -4.67 32.82
N VAL A 304 -13.33 -5.93 33.18
CA VAL A 304 -13.49 -7.10 32.31
C VAL A 304 -14.92 -7.23 31.79
N GLY A 305 -15.93 -7.15 32.68
CA GLY A 305 -17.33 -7.29 32.27
C GLY A 305 -17.77 -6.22 31.27
N ARG A 306 -17.29 -4.99 31.43
CA ARG A 306 -17.58 -3.89 30.50
C ARG A 306 -16.89 -4.12 29.15
N ALA A 307 -15.62 -4.52 29.15
CA ALA A 307 -14.87 -4.80 27.92
C ALA A 307 -15.53 -5.92 27.11
N MET A 308 -15.94 -7.02 27.76
CA MET A 308 -16.68 -8.11 27.11
C MET A 308 -17.98 -7.64 26.49
N ALA A 309 -18.76 -6.81 27.20
CA ALA A 309 -20.00 -6.25 26.67
C ALA A 309 -19.75 -5.31 25.48
N ASP A 310 -18.70 -4.53 25.51
CA ASP A 310 -18.30 -3.63 24.42
C ASP A 310 -17.87 -4.44 23.16
N ILE A 311 -17.05 -5.50 23.35
CA ILE A 311 -16.65 -6.40 22.25
C ILE A 311 -17.89 -7.06 21.61
N GLN A 312 -18.84 -7.57 22.42
CA GLN A 312 -20.09 -8.16 21.89
C GLN A 312 -20.92 -7.13 21.11
N ARG A 313 -21.02 -5.90 21.62
CA ARG A 313 -21.75 -4.82 20.95
C ARG A 313 -21.13 -4.45 19.59
N MET A 314 -19.81 -4.55 19.47
CA MET A 314 -19.08 -4.38 18.21
C MET A 314 -19.17 -5.59 17.27
N GLY A 315 -19.86 -6.67 17.65
CA GLY A 315 -19.94 -7.91 16.87
C GLY A 315 -18.70 -8.81 16.98
N GLY A 316 -17.78 -8.48 17.90
CA GLY A 316 -16.57 -9.25 18.14
C GLY A 316 -16.81 -10.55 18.90
N ARG A 317 -15.80 -11.41 18.90
CA ARG A 317 -15.73 -12.65 19.68
C ARG A 317 -14.56 -12.56 20.64
N PHE A 318 -14.62 -13.23 21.77
CA PHE A 318 -13.53 -13.28 22.74
C PHE A 318 -13.45 -14.66 23.38
N ASP A 319 -12.26 -15.03 23.76
CA ASP A 319 -11.98 -16.19 24.61
C ASP A 319 -12.24 -15.86 26.09
N PRO A 320 -12.47 -16.87 26.96
CA PRO A 320 -12.59 -16.62 28.39
C PRO A 320 -11.40 -15.82 28.93
N PRO A 321 -11.63 -14.77 29.76
CA PRO A 321 -10.54 -13.98 30.30
C PRO A 321 -9.68 -14.81 31.25
N GLU A 322 -8.36 -14.65 31.14
CA GLU A 322 -7.37 -15.21 32.05
C GLU A 322 -6.99 -14.16 33.09
N THR A 323 -6.84 -14.55 34.35
CA THR A 323 -6.45 -13.63 35.40
C THR A 323 -5.03 -13.91 35.86
N GLU A 324 -4.13 -12.96 35.71
CA GLU A 324 -2.79 -12.98 36.25
C GLU A 324 -2.60 -11.77 37.18
N ASN A 325 -2.18 -12.00 38.43
CA ASN A 325 -1.84 -10.95 39.42
C ASN A 325 -2.90 -9.85 39.61
N GLY A 326 -4.19 -10.14 39.38
CA GLY A 326 -5.28 -9.18 39.60
C GLY A 326 -5.60 -8.33 38.32
N VAL A 327 -5.02 -8.67 37.21
CA VAL A 327 -5.29 -8.07 35.89
C VAL A 327 -5.86 -9.11 34.94
#